data_e8892b64a97dade1d37388d4933c31ee
#
_entry.id   e8892b64a97dade1d37388d4933c31ee
#
_cell.length_a   1.000
_cell.length_b   1.000
_cell.length_c   1.000
_cell.angle_alpha   90.00
_cell.angle_beta   90.00
_cell.angle_gamma   90.00
#
_symmetry.space_group_name_H-M   'P 1'
#
loop_
_entity.id
_entity.type
_entity.pdbx_description
1 polymer ?
#
loop_
_entity_poly.entity_id
_entity_poly.type
_entity_poly.pdbx_seq_one_letter_code
_entity_poly.pdbx_strand_id
1 'polypeptide(L)'
;MSTIANQLVGHVRFNTVQGQLEEVLARARAGDPQILPIVGPTRVGKTCLLTNFRAMNSMSEISRSREIISVVSPKHLTGRALPDACLASLGMNPALFSNHVAATDAFIKAVNKHAARLIIFDETQHMLERGSSTTVRAAADFLKGLFDQAQASIVLVGLPSLIGLFHANEQLADRARRPVEYYPYHWQGEDYISFRSALGSALEYLVESGWDTFEFNDRDFAQRMYVATAGRYGLINKIFIEVQALAGTAKIARYDAFARAFEQAVMNRLIEFNPFDVDQTIQTEHMALVYAKVMQEAGVRV
;
A
#
# COMPACT_ATOMS: atom_id res chain seq x y z
N MET A 1 1.45 8.17 -25.23
CA MET A 1 1.98 9.20 -24.30
C MET A 1 2.50 8.48 -23.07
N SER A 2 3.73 8.74 -22.66
CA SER A 2 4.23 8.27 -21.36
C SER A 2 3.47 9.02 -20.29
N THR A 3 2.81 8.31 -19.38
CA THR A 3 2.08 8.90 -18.26
C THR A 3 2.85 8.60 -16.98
N ILE A 4 2.83 9.51 -16.00
CA ILE A 4 3.45 9.31 -14.69
C ILE A 4 2.91 8.04 -14.00
N ALA A 5 1.71 7.59 -14.38
CA ALA A 5 1.10 6.34 -13.92
C ALA A 5 1.96 5.10 -14.23
N ASN A 6 2.72 5.13 -15.34
CA ASN A 6 3.55 4.03 -15.81
C ASN A 6 4.99 4.13 -15.28
N GLN A 7 5.30 5.19 -14.56
CA GLN A 7 6.62 5.44 -14.02
C GLN A 7 6.53 5.46 -12.49
N LEU A 8 7.12 4.47 -11.86
CA LEU A 8 7.24 4.43 -10.43
C LEU A 8 8.30 5.44 -10.01
N VAL A 9 7.90 6.50 -9.35
CA VAL A 9 8.84 7.42 -8.71
C VAL A 9 9.24 6.80 -7.38
N GLY A 10 10.45 6.22 -7.33
CA GLY A 10 11.05 5.69 -6.09
C GLY A 10 11.28 6.84 -5.10
N HIS A 11 10.85 6.65 -3.87
CA HIS A 11 11.10 7.59 -2.78
C HIS A 11 11.60 6.83 -1.54
N VAL A 12 12.23 7.53 -0.60
CA VAL A 12 12.95 6.90 0.52
C VAL A 12 12.10 5.84 1.25
N ARG A 13 10.88 6.17 1.67
CA ARG A 13 10.00 5.21 2.36
C ARG A 13 9.61 4.03 1.49
N PHE A 14 9.35 4.28 0.20
CA PHE A 14 9.06 3.20 -0.75
C PHE A 14 10.24 2.23 -0.81
N ASN A 15 11.46 2.74 -1.02
CA ASN A 15 12.67 1.92 -1.11
C ASN A 15 12.96 1.16 0.18
N THR A 16 12.74 1.79 1.35
CA THR A 16 12.89 1.14 2.66
C THR A 16 11.93 -0.05 2.80
N VAL A 17 10.65 0.13 2.50
CA VAL A 17 9.66 -0.94 2.63
C VAL A 17 9.87 -2.02 1.57
N GLN A 18 10.25 -1.63 0.35
CA GLN A 18 10.63 -2.58 -0.70
C GLN A 18 11.82 -3.44 -0.26
N GLY A 19 12.86 -2.85 0.33
CA GLY A 19 14.00 -3.59 0.86
C GLY A 19 13.62 -4.60 1.95
N GLN A 20 12.64 -4.27 2.80
CA GLN A 20 12.11 -5.22 3.79
C GLN A 20 11.37 -6.40 3.13
N LEU A 21 10.63 -6.15 2.04
CA LEU A 21 9.98 -7.23 1.28
C LEU A 21 11.01 -8.13 0.59
N GLU A 22 12.06 -7.55 0.02
CA GLU A 22 13.17 -8.28 -0.61
C GLU A 22 13.93 -9.13 0.40
N GLU A 23 14.21 -8.59 1.60
CA GLU A 23 14.82 -9.33 2.71
C GLU A 23 13.97 -10.55 3.11
N VAL A 24 12.65 -10.36 3.30
CA VAL A 24 11.74 -11.44 3.69
C VAL A 24 11.66 -12.51 2.61
N LEU A 25 11.66 -12.15 1.34
CA LEU A 25 11.69 -13.11 0.23
C LEU A 25 13.03 -13.87 0.19
N ALA A 26 14.15 -13.18 0.37
CA ALA A 26 15.49 -13.79 0.41
C ALA A 26 15.61 -14.79 1.57
N ARG A 27 15.10 -14.44 2.77
CA ARG A 27 15.08 -15.35 3.93
C ARG A 27 14.20 -16.58 3.67
N ALA A 28 13.03 -16.39 3.06
CA ALA A 28 12.16 -17.51 2.70
C ALA A 28 12.81 -18.48 1.69
N ARG A 29 13.58 -17.93 0.72
CA ARG A 29 14.40 -18.73 -0.20
C ARG A 29 15.48 -19.53 0.53
N ALA A 30 16.02 -18.98 1.60
CA ALA A 30 17.03 -19.62 2.45
C ALA A 30 16.43 -20.63 3.47
N GLY A 31 15.11 -20.81 3.49
CA GLY A 31 14.45 -21.75 4.41
C GLY A 31 14.10 -21.16 5.79
N ASP A 32 14.14 -19.83 5.93
CA ASP A 32 13.79 -19.09 7.14
C ASP A 32 12.57 -18.18 6.87
N PRO A 33 11.36 -18.74 6.78
CA PRO A 33 10.16 -17.96 6.52
C PRO A 33 9.83 -16.99 7.66
N GLN A 34 9.20 -15.85 7.33
CA GLN A 34 8.88 -14.76 8.25
C GLN A 34 7.43 -14.31 8.08
N ILE A 35 6.82 -13.78 9.14
CA ILE A 35 5.58 -13.02 9.04
C ILE A 35 5.92 -11.53 9.16
N LEU A 36 5.63 -10.75 8.12
CA LEU A 36 5.91 -9.30 8.07
C LEU A 36 4.61 -8.51 7.93
N PRO A 37 4.18 -7.77 8.98
CA PRO A 37 3.11 -6.78 8.84
C PRO A 37 3.65 -5.49 8.22
N ILE A 38 2.92 -4.92 7.25
CA ILE A 38 3.16 -3.58 6.68
C ILE A 38 1.91 -2.76 6.89
N VAL A 39 2.03 -1.72 7.70
CA VAL A 39 0.90 -0.89 8.13
C VAL A 39 1.01 0.53 7.62
N GLY A 40 -0.09 1.09 7.18
CA GLY A 40 -0.13 2.50 6.77
C GLY A 40 -1.52 2.97 6.39
N PRO A 41 -1.80 4.28 6.48
CA PRO A 41 -3.07 4.87 6.05
C PRO A 41 -3.41 4.57 4.59
N THR A 42 -4.63 4.91 4.21
CA THR A 42 -5.04 4.85 2.80
C THR A 42 -4.22 5.82 1.95
N ARG A 43 -3.99 5.48 0.67
CA ARG A 43 -3.31 6.36 -0.30
C ARG A 43 -1.84 6.67 -0.04
N VAL A 44 -1.16 5.94 0.83
CA VAL A 44 0.30 6.09 0.98
C VAL A 44 1.10 5.39 -0.12
N GLY A 45 0.48 4.49 -0.90
CA GLY A 45 1.13 3.82 -2.03
C GLY A 45 1.35 2.30 -1.83
N LYS A 46 0.72 1.66 -0.82
CA LYS A 46 0.88 0.22 -0.53
C LYS A 46 0.66 -0.69 -1.75
N THR A 47 -0.46 -0.51 -2.44
CA THR A 47 -0.79 -1.33 -3.63
C THR A 47 0.20 -1.11 -4.78
N CYS A 48 0.70 0.12 -4.97
CA CYS A 48 1.73 0.42 -5.95
C CYS A 48 3.04 -0.32 -5.61
N LEU A 49 3.45 -0.29 -4.34
CA LEU A 49 4.60 -1.02 -3.83
C LEU A 49 4.50 -2.52 -4.12
N LEU A 50 3.36 -3.14 -3.78
CA LEU A 50 3.14 -4.56 -4.01
C LEU A 50 3.13 -4.93 -5.51
N THR A 51 2.53 -4.08 -6.34
CA THR A 51 2.50 -4.29 -7.79
C THR A 51 3.91 -4.23 -8.38
N ASN A 52 4.70 -3.22 -7.99
CA ASN A 52 6.09 -3.10 -8.42
C ASN A 52 6.95 -4.27 -7.94
N PHE A 53 6.85 -4.61 -6.66
CA PHE A 53 7.60 -5.72 -6.08
C PHE A 53 7.33 -7.04 -6.81
N ARG A 54 6.07 -7.32 -7.14
CA ARG A 54 5.71 -8.51 -7.92
C ARG A 54 6.27 -8.45 -9.34
N ALA A 55 6.16 -7.31 -10.01
CA ALA A 55 6.68 -7.14 -11.38
C ALA A 55 8.19 -7.39 -11.44
N MET A 56 8.94 -6.85 -10.49
CA MET A 56 10.40 -7.05 -10.41
C MET A 56 10.80 -8.51 -10.16
N ASN A 57 10.00 -9.24 -9.38
CA ASN A 57 10.29 -10.63 -9.01
C ASN A 57 9.62 -11.67 -9.92
N SER A 58 8.74 -11.26 -10.84
CA SER A 58 8.11 -12.17 -11.82
C SER A 58 8.93 -12.40 -13.08
N MET A 59 10.06 -11.72 -13.26
CA MET A 59 10.93 -11.78 -14.46
C MET A 59 11.69 -13.10 -14.65
N SER A 60 11.47 -14.08 -13.80
CA SER A 60 11.99 -15.44 -13.98
C SER A 60 11.04 -16.26 -14.88
N GLU A 61 10.98 -15.96 -16.17
CA GLU A 61 10.13 -16.63 -17.17
C GLU A 61 10.44 -18.13 -17.41
N ILE A 62 11.43 -18.69 -16.75
CA ILE A 62 11.89 -20.08 -17.00
C ILE A 62 11.17 -21.11 -16.11
N SER A 63 10.46 -20.67 -15.10
CA SER A 63 9.76 -21.61 -14.19
C SER A 63 8.27 -21.28 -14.11
N ARG A 64 7.41 -22.31 -14.33
CA ARG A 64 5.97 -22.28 -14.02
C ARG A 64 5.67 -22.14 -12.52
N SER A 65 6.66 -21.77 -11.70
CA SER A 65 6.53 -21.59 -10.26
C SER A 65 5.99 -20.19 -9.96
N ARG A 66 4.87 -20.14 -9.25
CA ARG A 66 4.35 -18.89 -8.68
C ARG A 66 5.04 -18.63 -7.35
N GLU A 67 6.25 -18.08 -7.39
CA GLU A 67 7.05 -17.83 -6.18
C GLU A 67 6.34 -16.86 -5.21
N ILE A 68 5.59 -15.90 -5.75
CA ILE A 68 4.81 -14.93 -4.98
C ILE A 68 3.33 -15.12 -5.28
N ILE A 69 2.55 -15.37 -4.23
CA ILE A 69 1.09 -15.47 -4.27
C ILE A 69 0.52 -14.22 -3.62
N SER A 70 -0.41 -13.52 -4.30
CA SER A 70 -1.12 -12.36 -3.74
C SER A 70 -2.59 -12.69 -3.55
N VAL A 71 -3.06 -12.45 -2.35
CA VAL A 71 -4.45 -12.65 -1.93
C VAL A 71 -5.02 -11.31 -1.50
N VAL A 72 -6.17 -10.92 -2.04
CA VAL A 72 -6.94 -9.79 -1.51
C VAL A 72 -7.83 -10.32 -0.40
N SER A 73 -7.69 -9.74 0.78
CA SER A 73 -8.46 -10.17 1.95
C SER A 73 -9.96 -9.95 1.77
N PRO A 74 -10.80 -10.94 2.09
CA PRO A 74 -12.24 -10.82 1.90
C PRO A 74 -12.85 -9.80 2.86
N LYS A 75 -13.78 -8.96 2.36
CA LYS A 75 -14.45 -7.93 3.15
C LYS A 75 -15.41 -8.47 4.22
N HIS A 76 -15.86 -9.71 4.06
CA HIS A 76 -16.74 -10.38 5.00
C HIS A 76 -16.12 -11.71 5.38
N LEU A 77 -15.70 -11.82 6.65
CA LEU A 77 -15.17 -13.06 7.17
C LEU A 77 -16.32 -14.03 7.49
N THR A 78 -16.31 -15.13 6.76
CA THR A 78 -16.99 -16.38 7.15
C THR A 78 -15.90 -17.44 7.41
N GLY A 79 -16.22 -18.51 8.06
CA GLY A 79 -15.25 -19.60 8.31
C GLY A 79 -14.57 -20.15 7.06
N ARG A 80 -15.11 -19.82 5.86
CA ARG A 80 -14.60 -20.28 4.58
C ARG A 80 -13.98 -19.18 3.71
N ALA A 81 -14.26 -17.92 4.01
CA ALA A 81 -13.92 -16.79 3.13
C ALA A 81 -12.40 -16.67 2.83
N LEU A 82 -11.55 -16.87 3.84
CA LEU A 82 -10.09 -16.81 3.65
C LEU A 82 -9.56 -17.98 2.80
N PRO A 83 -9.84 -19.27 3.10
CA PRO A 83 -9.47 -20.38 2.24
C PRO A 83 -9.96 -20.22 0.79
N ASP A 84 -11.19 -19.74 0.60
CA ASP A 84 -11.77 -19.52 -0.74
C ASP A 84 -11.03 -18.40 -1.50
N ALA A 85 -10.69 -17.29 -0.84
CA ALA A 85 -9.89 -16.21 -1.44
C ALA A 85 -8.48 -16.71 -1.81
N CYS A 86 -7.87 -17.52 -0.96
CA CYS A 86 -6.57 -18.15 -1.22
C CYS A 86 -6.61 -19.05 -2.46
N LEU A 87 -7.62 -19.95 -2.56
CA LEU A 87 -7.79 -20.81 -3.75
C LEU A 87 -8.03 -20.00 -5.02
N ALA A 88 -8.90 -18.98 -4.94
CA ALA A 88 -9.21 -18.11 -6.07
C ALA A 88 -7.95 -17.38 -6.58
N SER A 89 -7.04 -16.96 -5.69
CA SER A 89 -5.77 -16.32 -6.06
C SER A 89 -4.86 -17.21 -6.92
N LEU A 90 -5.01 -18.51 -6.80
CA LEU A 90 -4.33 -19.51 -7.63
C LEU A 90 -5.10 -19.89 -8.90
N GLY A 91 -6.31 -19.34 -9.09
CA GLY A 91 -7.20 -19.71 -10.19
C GLY A 91 -7.92 -21.04 -9.97
N MET A 92 -7.93 -21.54 -8.73
CA MET A 92 -8.67 -22.74 -8.36
C MET A 92 -10.12 -22.39 -8.02
N ASN A 93 -11.07 -23.26 -8.41
CA ASN A 93 -12.48 -23.04 -8.07
C ASN A 93 -12.76 -23.51 -6.63
N PRO A 94 -13.10 -22.61 -5.69
CA PRO A 94 -13.36 -22.97 -4.30
C PRO A 94 -14.54 -23.93 -4.12
N ALA A 95 -15.51 -23.93 -5.05
CA ALA A 95 -16.70 -24.79 -4.99
C ALA A 95 -16.38 -26.31 -5.11
N LEU A 96 -15.18 -26.65 -5.55
CA LEU A 96 -14.73 -28.06 -5.64
C LEU A 96 -14.39 -28.66 -4.27
N PHE A 97 -14.32 -27.85 -3.22
CA PHE A 97 -13.93 -28.30 -1.88
C PHE A 97 -15.13 -28.25 -0.92
N SER A 98 -15.40 -29.36 -0.25
CA SER A 98 -16.62 -29.52 0.55
C SER A 98 -16.70 -28.66 1.80
N ASN A 99 -15.57 -28.32 2.41
CA ASN A 99 -15.49 -27.54 3.66
C ASN A 99 -14.21 -26.71 3.73
N HIS A 100 -14.09 -25.85 4.78
CA HIS A 100 -12.94 -24.98 4.97
C HIS A 100 -11.62 -25.73 5.18
N VAL A 101 -11.65 -26.90 5.80
CA VAL A 101 -10.45 -27.72 6.05
C VAL A 101 -9.90 -28.23 4.73
N ALA A 102 -10.75 -28.82 3.87
CA ALA A 102 -10.37 -29.30 2.56
C ALA A 102 -9.84 -28.17 1.66
N ALA A 103 -10.47 -26.97 1.72
CA ALA A 103 -10.04 -25.79 0.99
C ALA A 103 -8.66 -25.30 1.47
N THR A 104 -8.43 -25.24 2.78
CA THR A 104 -7.14 -24.84 3.38
C THR A 104 -6.03 -25.81 3.00
N ASP A 105 -6.28 -27.13 3.15
CA ASP A 105 -5.32 -28.18 2.81
C ASP A 105 -4.95 -28.15 1.31
N ALA A 106 -5.94 -27.95 0.44
CA ALA A 106 -5.71 -27.81 -1.00
C ALA A 106 -4.84 -26.60 -1.33
N PHE A 107 -5.07 -25.46 -0.67
CA PHE A 107 -4.24 -24.27 -0.85
C PHE A 107 -2.80 -24.52 -0.39
N ILE A 108 -2.59 -25.08 0.80
CA ILE A 108 -1.26 -25.40 1.34
C ILE A 108 -0.51 -26.35 0.40
N LYS A 109 -1.18 -27.42 -0.08
CA LYS A 109 -0.60 -28.32 -1.07
C LYS A 109 -0.20 -27.63 -2.36
N ALA A 110 -1.02 -26.69 -2.82
CA ALA A 110 -0.72 -25.90 -4.02
C ALA A 110 0.47 -24.97 -3.79
N VAL A 111 0.54 -24.25 -2.66
CA VAL A 111 1.70 -23.42 -2.25
C VAL A 111 2.99 -24.23 -2.30
N ASN A 112 3.00 -25.38 -1.64
CA ASN A 112 4.17 -26.25 -1.57
C ASN A 112 4.53 -26.85 -2.95
N LYS A 113 3.54 -27.26 -3.75
CA LYS A 113 3.74 -27.78 -5.12
C LYS A 113 4.34 -26.72 -6.05
N HIS A 114 3.93 -25.46 -5.92
CA HIS A 114 4.47 -24.35 -6.71
C HIS A 114 5.80 -23.82 -6.17
N ALA A 115 6.28 -24.37 -5.04
CA ALA A 115 7.45 -23.86 -4.32
C ALA A 115 7.35 -22.34 -4.04
N ALA A 116 6.13 -21.87 -3.74
CA ALA A 116 5.92 -20.48 -3.40
C ALA A 116 6.70 -20.11 -2.14
N ARG A 117 7.34 -18.96 -2.14
CA ARG A 117 8.17 -18.46 -1.05
C ARG A 117 7.55 -17.31 -0.28
N LEU A 118 6.54 -16.65 -0.89
CA LEU A 118 5.89 -15.50 -0.30
C LEU A 118 4.39 -15.51 -0.59
N ILE A 119 3.60 -15.32 0.46
CA ILE A 119 2.15 -15.13 0.37
C ILE A 119 1.85 -13.73 0.90
N ILE A 120 1.31 -12.86 0.05
CA ILE A 120 0.96 -11.48 0.39
C ILE A 120 -0.55 -11.39 0.56
N PHE A 121 -1.01 -10.97 1.73
CA PHE A 121 -2.41 -10.61 1.98
C PHE A 121 -2.52 -9.09 1.93
N ASP A 122 -3.18 -8.56 0.91
CA ASP A 122 -3.49 -7.12 0.81
C ASP A 122 -4.84 -6.81 1.47
N GLU A 123 -5.02 -5.56 1.90
CA GLU A 123 -6.21 -5.06 2.60
C GLU A 123 -6.57 -5.91 3.84
N THR A 124 -5.55 -6.35 4.57
CA THR A 124 -5.67 -7.28 5.70
C THR A 124 -6.61 -6.79 6.81
N GLN A 125 -6.82 -5.46 6.97
CA GLN A 125 -7.78 -4.91 7.92
C GLN A 125 -9.22 -5.41 7.68
N HIS A 126 -9.56 -5.83 6.48
CA HIS A 126 -10.89 -6.41 6.20
C HIS A 126 -11.16 -7.68 7.01
N MET A 127 -10.10 -8.36 7.48
CA MET A 127 -10.25 -9.50 8.37
C MET A 127 -10.75 -9.13 9.77
N LEU A 128 -10.70 -7.82 10.13
CA LEU A 128 -11.18 -7.30 11.41
C LEU A 128 -12.48 -6.51 11.26
N GLU A 129 -12.72 -5.93 10.07
CA GLU A 129 -13.94 -5.16 9.80
C GLU A 129 -15.16 -6.08 9.83
N ARG A 130 -16.16 -5.72 10.65
CA ARG A 130 -17.42 -6.47 10.78
C ARG A 130 -17.28 -7.91 11.29
N GLY A 131 -16.09 -8.29 11.77
CA GLY A 131 -15.87 -9.60 12.40
C GLY A 131 -16.25 -9.59 13.88
N SER A 132 -16.90 -10.67 14.36
CA SER A 132 -16.96 -10.93 15.79
C SER A 132 -15.56 -11.30 16.31
N SER A 133 -15.33 -11.21 17.62
CA SER A 133 -14.06 -11.68 18.21
C SER A 133 -13.70 -13.11 17.81
N THR A 134 -14.71 -13.97 17.65
CA THR A 134 -14.56 -15.36 17.20
C THR A 134 -14.05 -15.45 15.77
N THR A 135 -14.58 -14.61 14.84
CA THR A 135 -14.15 -14.65 13.44
C THR A 135 -12.77 -14.04 13.24
N VAL A 136 -12.42 -13.01 13.98
CA VAL A 136 -11.06 -12.43 13.99
C VAL A 136 -10.04 -13.46 14.49
N ARG A 137 -10.37 -14.14 15.59
CA ARG A 137 -9.53 -15.23 16.12
C ARG A 137 -9.36 -16.36 15.10
N ALA A 138 -10.45 -16.79 14.44
CA ALA A 138 -10.38 -17.82 13.40
C ALA A 138 -9.51 -17.40 12.21
N ALA A 139 -9.50 -16.11 11.83
CA ALA A 139 -8.60 -15.59 10.80
C ALA A 139 -7.13 -15.64 11.25
N ALA A 140 -6.86 -15.26 12.49
CA ALA A 140 -5.51 -15.32 13.05
C ALA A 140 -5.03 -16.78 13.19
N ASP A 141 -5.89 -17.72 13.60
CA ASP A 141 -5.61 -19.16 13.67
C ASP A 141 -5.33 -19.73 12.26
N PHE A 142 -6.08 -19.30 11.24
CA PHE A 142 -5.83 -19.66 9.85
C PHE A 142 -4.44 -19.20 9.39
N LEU A 143 -4.10 -17.94 9.60
CA LEU A 143 -2.78 -17.38 9.21
C LEU A 143 -1.64 -18.11 9.93
N LYS A 144 -1.79 -18.37 11.22
CA LYS A 144 -0.83 -19.16 12.00
C LYS A 144 -0.69 -20.58 11.45
N GLY A 145 -1.80 -21.27 11.20
CA GLY A 145 -1.80 -22.61 10.63
C GLY A 145 -1.20 -22.68 9.23
N LEU A 146 -1.47 -21.67 8.41
CA LEU A 146 -0.87 -21.50 7.08
C LEU A 146 0.65 -21.35 7.18
N PHE A 147 1.14 -20.46 8.05
CA PHE A 147 2.56 -20.23 8.25
C PHE A 147 3.30 -21.48 8.73
N ASP A 148 2.71 -22.23 9.66
CA ASP A 148 3.33 -23.45 10.21
C ASP A 148 3.43 -24.59 9.18
N GLN A 149 2.58 -24.60 8.12
CA GLN A 149 2.47 -25.72 7.17
C GLN A 149 2.98 -25.40 5.76
N ALA A 150 2.92 -24.11 5.36
CA ALA A 150 3.31 -23.66 4.04
C ALA A 150 4.74 -23.20 4.04
N GLN A 151 5.75 -23.69 3.96
CA GLN A 151 7.17 -23.25 3.95
C GLN A 151 7.41 -21.91 3.22
N ALA A 152 6.54 -20.93 3.45
CA ALA A 152 6.51 -19.63 2.80
C ALA A 152 6.37 -18.49 3.83
N SER A 153 6.99 -17.36 3.57
CA SER A 153 6.77 -16.14 4.34
C SER A 153 5.36 -15.60 4.10
N ILE A 154 4.80 -14.93 5.09
CA ILE A 154 3.51 -14.24 5.00
C ILE A 154 3.75 -12.75 5.16
N VAL A 155 3.25 -11.93 4.22
CA VAL A 155 3.22 -10.47 4.33
C VAL A 155 1.77 -10.03 4.48
N LEU A 156 1.49 -9.29 5.55
CA LEU A 156 0.16 -8.76 5.86
C LEU A 156 0.18 -7.25 5.62
N VAL A 157 -0.56 -6.77 4.62
CA VAL A 157 -0.54 -5.35 4.23
C VAL A 157 -1.92 -4.74 4.46
N GLY A 158 -1.96 -3.59 5.14
CA GLY A 158 -3.25 -2.95 5.40
C GLY A 158 -3.17 -1.67 6.23
N LEU A 159 -4.29 -1.32 6.83
CA LEU A 159 -4.38 -0.23 7.81
C LEU A 159 -3.71 -0.62 9.14
N PRO A 160 -3.31 0.34 9.97
CA PRO A 160 -2.75 0.06 11.29
C PRO A 160 -3.62 -0.83 12.17
N SER A 161 -4.93 -0.82 11.97
CA SER A 161 -5.88 -1.69 12.67
C SER A 161 -5.60 -3.19 12.47
N LEU A 162 -4.87 -3.59 11.40
CA LEU A 162 -4.52 -5.01 11.18
C LEU A 162 -3.75 -5.63 12.36
N ILE A 163 -3.10 -4.80 13.20
CA ILE A 163 -2.40 -5.26 14.41
C ILE A 163 -3.35 -5.99 15.37
N GLY A 164 -4.66 -5.71 15.30
CA GLY A 164 -5.67 -6.46 16.04
C GLY A 164 -5.69 -7.97 15.81
N LEU A 165 -5.18 -8.46 14.67
CA LEU A 165 -5.02 -9.90 14.42
C LEU A 165 -4.02 -10.54 15.39
N PHE A 166 -2.94 -9.84 15.70
CA PHE A 166 -1.91 -10.31 16.62
C PHE A 166 -2.39 -10.26 18.08
N HIS A 167 -3.23 -9.28 18.42
CA HIS A 167 -3.88 -9.25 19.72
C HIS A 167 -4.89 -10.39 19.91
N ALA A 168 -5.49 -10.88 18.83
CA ALA A 168 -6.44 -11.99 18.86
C ALA A 168 -5.77 -13.37 19.00
N ASN A 169 -4.47 -13.48 18.66
CA ASN A 169 -3.72 -14.72 18.74
C ASN A 169 -2.25 -14.47 19.07
N GLU A 170 -1.87 -14.75 20.32
CA GLU A 170 -0.52 -14.59 20.84
C GLU A 170 0.51 -15.43 20.07
N GLN A 171 0.15 -16.66 19.68
CA GLN A 171 1.04 -17.55 18.92
C GLN A 171 1.34 -17.01 17.51
N LEU A 172 0.40 -16.27 16.91
CA LEU A 172 0.64 -15.56 15.64
C LEU A 172 1.57 -14.36 15.88
N ALA A 173 1.37 -13.64 17.00
CA ALA A 173 2.20 -12.50 17.39
C ALA A 173 3.67 -12.90 17.60
N ASP A 174 3.91 -14.03 18.27
CA ASP A 174 5.26 -14.54 18.54
C ASP A 174 6.05 -14.92 17.28
N ARG A 175 5.34 -15.20 16.18
CA ARG A 175 5.95 -15.54 14.87
C ARG A 175 6.19 -14.31 14.00
N ALA A 176 5.58 -13.18 14.34
CA ALA A 176 5.61 -11.99 13.51
C ALA A 176 6.80 -11.09 13.83
N ARG A 177 7.36 -10.49 12.81
CA ARG A 177 8.29 -9.38 12.95
C ARG A 177 7.55 -8.12 13.43
N ARG A 178 8.30 -7.15 13.93
CA ARG A 178 7.74 -5.82 14.19
C ARG A 178 7.14 -5.24 12.91
N PRO A 179 5.96 -4.59 13.00
CA PRO A 179 5.34 -3.97 11.84
C PRO A 179 6.24 -2.93 11.18
N VAL A 180 6.26 -2.94 9.86
CA VAL A 180 6.88 -1.88 9.07
C VAL A 180 5.85 -0.79 8.83
N GLU A 181 6.17 0.41 9.28
CA GLU A 181 5.30 1.57 9.16
C GLU A 181 5.50 2.26 7.81
N TYR A 182 4.49 2.20 6.96
CA TYR A 182 4.45 2.89 5.69
C TYR A 182 3.51 4.10 5.80
N TYR A 183 3.94 5.08 6.64
CA TYR A 183 3.16 6.27 6.97
C TYR A 183 3.42 7.43 6.01
N PRO A 184 2.54 8.45 5.97
CA PRO A 184 2.78 9.69 5.22
C PRO A 184 4.06 10.39 5.71
N TYR A 185 4.65 11.18 4.84
CA TYR A 185 5.74 12.06 5.25
C TYR A 185 5.23 13.16 6.19
N HIS A 186 5.98 13.42 7.26
CA HIS A 186 5.73 14.56 8.12
C HIS A 186 6.32 15.84 7.52
N TRP A 187 5.73 17.02 7.82
CA TRP A 187 6.23 18.30 7.32
C TRP A 187 7.42 18.84 8.13
N GLN A 188 8.22 18.00 8.73
CA GLN A 188 9.37 18.37 9.57
C GLN A 188 10.53 17.37 9.43
N GLY A 189 11.75 17.82 9.75
CA GLY A 189 12.93 16.98 9.81
C GLY A 189 13.29 16.30 8.49
N GLU A 190 13.77 15.07 8.57
CA GLU A 190 14.17 14.26 7.41
C GLU A 190 12.98 13.89 6.50
N ASP A 191 11.81 13.77 7.08
CA ASP A 191 10.59 13.49 6.32
C ASP A 191 10.24 14.63 5.35
N TYR A 192 10.41 15.87 5.78
CA TYR A 192 10.24 17.03 4.90
C TYR A 192 11.20 17.00 3.71
N ILE A 193 12.47 16.66 3.95
CA ILE A 193 13.48 16.55 2.90
C ILE A 193 13.08 15.43 1.92
N SER A 194 12.68 14.29 2.45
CA SER A 194 12.25 13.13 1.66
C SER A 194 10.99 13.42 0.83
N PHE A 195 10.00 14.11 1.43
CA PHE A 195 8.81 14.57 0.72
C PHE A 195 9.14 15.52 -0.42
N ARG A 196 10.02 16.51 -0.16
CA ARG A 196 10.46 17.47 -1.17
C ARG A 196 11.20 16.80 -2.31
N SER A 197 12.08 15.85 -2.01
CA SER A 197 12.80 15.07 -3.01
C SER A 197 11.84 14.25 -3.88
N ALA A 198 10.89 13.56 -3.27
CA ALA A 198 9.90 12.77 -3.99
C ALA A 198 8.99 13.62 -4.88
N LEU A 199 8.57 14.81 -4.40
CA LEU A 199 7.81 15.77 -5.19
C LEU A 199 8.64 16.35 -6.34
N GLY A 200 9.91 16.68 -6.06
CA GLY A 200 10.86 17.17 -7.06
C GLY A 200 11.04 16.18 -8.21
N SER A 201 11.24 14.89 -7.91
CA SER A 201 11.35 13.86 -8.94
C SER A 201 10.10 13.75 -9.83
N ALA A 202 8.90 13.96 -9.25
CA ALA A 202 7.66 13.98 -10.05
C ALA A 202 7.58 15.21 -10.97
N LEU A 203 8.02 16.39 -10.51
CA LEU A 203 8.10 17.59 -11.31
C LEU A 203 9.15 17.47 -12.42
N GLU A 204 10.33 16.94 -12.10
CA GLU A 204 11.42 16.69 -13.05
C GLU A 204 10.97 15.79 -14.19
N TYR A 205 10.25 14.70 -13.89
CA TYR A 205 9.64 13.86 -14.91
C TYR A 205 8.68 14.63 -15.83
N LEU A 206 7.87 15.56 -15.29
CA LEU A 206 7.01 16.39 -16.13
C LEU A 206 7.83 17.30 -17.02
N VAL A 207 8.88 17.96 -16.51
CA VAL A 207 9.78 18.83 -17.29
C VAL A 207 10.44 18.05 -18.42
N GLU A 208 11.01 16.88 -18.13
CA GLU A 208 11.62 15.98 -19.13
C GLU A 208 10.62 15.52 -20.21
N SER A 209 9.35 15.39 -19.81
CA SER A 209 8.26 15.06 -20.74
C SER A 209 7.73 16.28 -21.51
N GLY A 210 8.36 17.45 -21.37
CA GLY A 210 8.03 18.69 -22.09
C GLY A 210 6.81 19.44 -21.52
N TRP A 211 6.56 19.31 -20.21
CA TRP A 211 5.49 20.06 -19.52
C TRP A 211 6.01 21.38 -18.96
N ASP A 212 5.21 22.42 -19.06
CA ASP A 212 5.38 23.66 -18.29
C ASP A 212 4.82 23.44 -16.88
N THR A 213 5.70 23.44 -15.87
CA THR A 213 5.33 23.17 -14.47
C THR A 213 6.19 23.99 -13.50
N PHE A 214 6.08 23.70 -12.19
CA PHE A 214 6.82 24.36 -11.13
C PHE A 214 8.28 23.90 -11.10
N GLU A 215 9.13 24.75 -10.54
CA GLU A 215 10.48 24.36 -10.20
C GLU A 215 10.48 23.37 -9.01
N PHE A 216 11.47 22.47 -8.97
CA PHE A 216 11.55 21.43 -7.93
C PHE A 216 11.71 22.00 -6.51
N ASN A 217 12.23 23.24 -6.38
CA ASN A 217 12.43 23.93 -5.10
C ASN A 217 11.31 24.90 -4.73
N ASP A 218 10.23 25.01 -5.52
CA ASP A 218 9.08 25.84 -5.22
C ASP A 218 8.44 25.43 -3.88
N ARG A 219 8.56 26.32 -2.90
CA ARG A 219 8.09 26.05 -1.54
C ARG A 219 6.56 26.19 -1.42
N ASP A 220 5.97 27.18 -2.08
CA ASP A 220 4.53 27.39 -2.02
C ASP A 220 3.79 26.22 -2.67
N PHE A 221 4.21 25.78 -3.84
CA PHE A 221 3.66 24.58 -4.46
C PHE A 221 3.79 23.36 -3.57
N ALA A 222 4.93 23.16 -2.92
CA ALA A 222 5.13 22.02 -2.02
C ALA A 222 4.21 22.09 -0.79
N GLN A 223 3.99 23.28 -0.21
CA GLN A 223 3.04 23.47 0.90
C GLN A 223 1.61 23.12 0.47
N ARG A 224 1.17 23.63 -0.68
CA ARG A 224 -0.16 23.34 -1.25
C ARG A 224 -0.34 21.86 -1.53
N MET A 225 0.64 21.22 -2.15
CA MET A 225 0.63 19.77 -2.39
C MET A 225 0.60 18.97 -1.08
N TYR A 226 1.33 19.41 -0.06
CA TYR A 226 1.30 18.77 1.25
C TYR A 226 -0.08 18.87 1.89
N VAL A 227 -0.68 20.06 1.90
CA VAL A 227 -2.02 20.28 2.47
C VAL A 227 -3.08 19.48 1.70
N ALA A 228 -2.94 19.35 0.37
CA ALA A 228 -3.83 18.54 -0.46
C ALA A 228 -3.74 17.03 -0.13
N THR A 229 -2.59 16.56 0.30
CA THR A 229 -2.28 15.11 0.37
C THR A 229 -1.92 14.61 1.76
N ALA A 230 -1.59 15.50 2.69
CA ALA A 230 -1.00 15.18 3.99
C ALA A 230 0.27 14.31 3.88
N GLY A 231 1.11 14.55 2.87
CA GLY A 231 2.33 13.77 2.64
C GLY A 231 2.11 12.34 2.14
N ARG A 232 0.90 11.97 1.69
CA ARG A 232 0.57 10.64 1.14
C ARG A 232 0.97 10.55 -0.33
N TYR A 233 2.06 9.84 -0.61
CA TYR A 233 2.62 9.78 -1.95
C TYR A 233 1.67 9.17 -3.01
N GLY A 234 0.90 8.17 -2.66
CA GLY A 234 -0.10 7.59 -3.57
C GLY A 234 -1.21 8.59 -3.97
N LEU A 235 -1.49 9.59 -3.12
CA LEU A 235 -2.42 10.66 -3.45
C LEU A 235 -1.75 11.75 -4.29
N ILE A 236 -0.48 12.07 -4.03
CA ILE A 236 0.33 12.95 -4.89
C ILE A 236 0.33 12.40 -6.32
N ASN A 237 0.68 11.13 -6.50
CA ASN A 237 0.71 10.48 -7.80
C ASN A 237 -0.67 10.53 -8.50
N LYS A 238 -1.76 10.31 -7.76
CA LYS A 238 -3.12 10.41 -8.28
C LYS A 238 -3.43 11.81 -8.82
N ILE A 239 -3.04 12.87 -8.11
CA ILE A 239 -3.25 14.27 -8.55
C ILE A 239 -2.43 14.53 -9.82
N PHE A 240 -1.16 14.11 -9.88
CA PHE A 240 -0.34 14.27 -11.08
C PHE A 240 -0.90 13.55 -12.31
N ILE A 241 -1.42 12.34 -12.13
CA ILE A 241 -2.11 11.58 -13.20
C ILE A 241 -3.30 12.39 -13.73
N GLU A 242 -4.10 12.95 -12.82
CA GLU A 242 -5.29 13.73 -13.18
C GLU A 242 -4.91 15.04 -13.89
N VAL A 243 -3.84 15.72 -13.44
CA VAL A 243 -3.28 16.89 -14.15
C VAL A 243 -2.93 16.55 -15.59
N GLN A 244 -2.24 15.42 -15.81
CA GLN A 244 -1.87 14.99 -17.16
C GLN A 244 -3.11 14.65 -18.00
N ALA A 245 -4.13 14.04 -17.42
CA ALA A 245 -5.37 13.70 -18.12
C ALA A 245 -6.16 14.95 -18.54
N LEU A 246 -6.26 15.94 -17.66
CA LEU A 246 -7.03 17.16 -17.88
C LEU A 246 -6.34 18.18 -18.81
N ALA A 247 -5.03 18.30 -18.73
CA ALA A 247 -4.29 19.26 -19.54
C ALA A 247 -4.11 18.82 -21.00
N GLY A 248 -4.25 17.51 -21.29
CA GLY A 248 -4.20 16.97 -22.65
C GLY A 248 -2.93 17.35 -23.41
N THR A 249 -3.10 17.98 -24.58
CA THR A 249 -1.99 18.39 -25.46
C THR A 249 -1.32 19.71 -25.05
N ALA A 250 -1.95 20.51 -24.20
CA ALA A 250 -1.42 21.82 -23.78
C ALA A 250 -0.17 21.68 -22.91
N LYS A 251 -0.04 20.55 -22.19
CA LYS A 251 1.11 20.26 -21.32
C LYS A 251 1.45 21.38 -20.31
N ILE A 252 0.42 22.07 -19.78
CA ILE A 252 0.57 23.11 -18.77
C ILE A 252 0.09 22.55 -17.43
N ALA A 253 1.00 22.44 -16.47
CA ALA A 253 0.75 21.91 -15.12
C ALA A 253 1.04 23.01 -14.07
N ARG A 254 0.22 24.08 -14.08
CA ARG A 254 0.25 25.21 -13.14
C ARG A 254 -0.94 25.12 -12.17
N TYR A 255 -1.09 26.09 -11.26
CA TYR A 255 -2.10 26.06 -10.20
C TYR A 255 -3.51 25.74 -10.68
N ASP A 256 -3.97 26.31 -11.80
CA ASP A 256 -5.31 26.02 -12.35
C ASP A 256 -5.48 24.54 -12.73
N ALA A 257 -4.44 23.92 -13.28
CA ALA A 257 -4.47 22.51 -13.61
C ALA A 257 -4.51 21.64 -12.36
N PHE A 258 -3.69 21.98 -11.35
CA PHE A 258 -3.70 21.27 -10.06
C PHE A 258 -4.98 21.49 -9.28
N ALA A 259 -5.56 22.69 -9.31
CA ALA A 259 -6.85 22.97 -8.67
C ALA A 259 -7.97 22.10 -9.25
N ARG A 260 -8.07 22.02 -10.59
CA ARG A 260 -9.05 21.16 -11.27
C ARG A 260 -8.79 19.68 -11.00
N ALA A 261 -7.53 19.26 -11.03
CA ALA A 261 -7.16 17.87 -10.74
C ALA A 261 -7.50 17.48 -9.30
N PHE A 262 -7.27 18.36 -8.33
CA PHE A 262 -7.64 18.14 -6.94
C PHE A 262 -9.14 17.95 -6.77
N GLU A 263 -9.96 18.82 -7.41
CA GLU A 263 -11.42 18.70 -7.38
C GLU A 263 -11.92 17.35 -7.90
N GLN A 264 -11.31 16.83 -8.95
CA GLN A 264 -11.70 15.54 -9.54
C GLN A 264 -11.09 14.34 -8.80
N ALA A 265 -9.84 14.45 -8.36
CA ALA A 265 -9.14 13.33 -7.76
C ALA A 265 -9.48 13.09 -6.29
N VAL A 266 -9.86 14.14 -5.52
CA VAL A 266 -9.96 14.10 -4.06
C VAL A 266 -11.40 14.34 -3.60
N MET A 267 -12.12 13.26 -3.35
CA MET A 267 -13.50 13.34 -2.83
C MET A 267 -13.52 13.72 -1.34
N ASN A 268 -12.70 13.04 -0.52
CA ASN A 268 -12.62 13.31 0.90
C ASN A 268 -11.51 14.33 1.19
N ARG A 269 -11.90 15.59 1.32
CA ARG A 269 -10.98 16.69 1.58
C ARG A 269 -10.63 16.75 3.07
N LEU A 270 -9.36 16.99 3.34
CA LEU A 270 -8.86 17.20 4.72
C LEU A 270 -9.12 18.62 5.23
N ILE A 271 -9.33 19.56 4.30
CA ILE A 271 -9.65 20.96 4.55
C ILE A 271 -10.82 21.43 3.66
N GLU A 272 -11.45 22.54 4.02
CA GLU A 272 -12.68 23.02 3.38
C GLU A 272 -12.44 23.75 2.05
N PHE A 273 -11.22 24.21 1.79
CA PHE A 273 -10.85 24.93 0.58
C PHE A 273 -9.97 24.11 -0.37
N ASN A 274 -9.82 24.57 -1.60
CA ASN A 274 -8.89 23.97 -2.56
C ASN A 274 -7.47 24.53 -2.31
N PRO A 275 -6.48 23.67 -1.94
CA PRO A 275 -5.13 24.14 -1.63
C PRO A 275 -4.42 24.80 -2.81
N PHE A 276 -4.83 24.53 -4.04
CA PHE A 276 -4.22 25.09 -5.25
C PHE A 276 -4.90 26.38 -5.73
N ASP A 277 -5.94 26.83 -5.05
CA ASP A 277 -6.52 28.15 -5.29
C ASP A 277 -5.52 29.21 -4.82
N VAL A 278 -5.12 30.09 -5.75
CA VAL A 278 -4.10 31.14 -5.50
C VAL A 278 -4.56 32.19 -4.50
N ASP A 279 -5.87 32.37 -4.35
CA ASP A 279 -6.44 33.30 -3.38
C ASP A 279 -6.40 32.76 -1.95
N GLN A 280 -6.10 31.48 -1.78
CA GLN A 280 -5.96 30.84 -0.47
C GLN A 280 -4.53 30.96 0.08
N THR A 281 -4.42 31.40 1.33
CA THR A 281 -3.13 31.43 2.04
C THR A 281 -2.90 30.13 2.79
N ILE A 282 -1.80 29.44 2.51
CA ILE A 282 -1.40 28.23 3.24
C ILE A 282 -0.58 28.64 4.47
N GLN A 283 -1.04 28.19 5.64
CA GLN A 283 -0.39 28.40 6.93
C GLN A 283 0.25 27.11 7.43
N THR A 284 1.25 27.21 8.30
CA THR A 284 1.95 26.05 8.86
C THR A 284 1.01 25.10 9.63
N GLU A 285 0.00 25.66 10.29
CA GLU A 285 -1.03 24.92 11.04
C GLU A 285 -1.85 23.99 10.15
N HIS A 286 -2.09 24.36 8.89
CA HIS A 286 -2.80 23.50 7.93
C HIS A 286 -2.04 22.18 7.69
N MET A 287 -0.71 22.21 7.62
CA MET A 287 0.09 21.00 7.41
C MET A 287 0.02 20.06 8.61
N ALA A 288 0.09 20.61 9.83
CA ALA A 288 -0.08 19.80 11.05
C ALA A 288 -1.49 19.21 11.16
N LEU A 289 -2.52 20.04 10.84
CA LEU A 289 -3.92 19.62 10.88
C LEU A 289 -4.20 18.46 9.93
N VAL A 290 -3.78 18.54 8.66
CA VAL A 290 -4.07 17.49 7.67
C VAL A 290 -3.34 16.20 8.00
N TYR A 291 -2.11 16.28 8.50
CA TYR A 291 -1.37 15.11 8.96
C TYR A 291 -2.06 14.41 10.13
N ALA A 292 -2.42 15.18 11.16
CA ALA A 292 -3.12 14.67 12.34
C ALA A 292 -4.45 13.99 11.97
N LYS A 293 -5.25 14.60 11.07
CA LYS A 293 -6.50 14.00 10.57
C LYS A 293 -6.26 12.64 9.93
N VAL A 294 -5.28 12.53 9.02
CA VAL A 294 -4.97 11.25 8.33
C VAL A 294 -4.55 10.18 9.32
N MET A 295 -3.70 10.54 10.30
CA MET A 295 -3.22 9.58 11.28
C MET A 295 -4.35 9.16 12.24
N GLN A 296 -5.20 10.10 12.65
CA GLN A 296 -6.38 9.81 13.48
C GLN A 296 -7.38 8.90 12.76
N GLU A 297 -7.69 9.18 11.47
CA GLU A 297 -8.55 8.32 10.64
C GLU A 297 -7.97 6.90 10.49
N ALA A 298 -6.65 6.78 10.50
CA ALA A 298 -5.96 5.49 10.49
C ALA A 298 -5.92 4.80 11.87
N GLY A 299 -6.42 5.43 12.92
CA GLY A 299 -6.40 4.89 14.28
C GLY A 299 -5.04 5.03 14.98
N VAL A 300 -4.16 5.89 14.47
CA VAL A 300 -2.84 6.17 15.06
C VAL A 300 -2.94 7.43 15.94
N ARG A 301 -2.48 7.33 17.17
CA ARG A 301 -2.37 8.50 18.05
C ARG A 301 -1.13 9.31 17.65
N VAL A 302 -1.33 10.61 17.38
CA VAL A 302 -0.28 11.58 17.03
C VAL A 302 -0.04 12.49 18.21
#